data_565514a7841cb6976c614cf37ac445b3
#
_entry.id   565514a7841cb6976c614cf37ac445b3
#
_cell.length_a   1.000
_cell.length_b   1.000
_cell.length_c   1.000
_cell.angle_alpha   90.00
_cell.angle_beta   90.00
_cell.angle_gamma   90.00
#
_symmetry.space_group_name_H-M   'P 1'
#
loop_
_entity.id
_entity.type
_entity.pdbx_description
1 polymer ?
#
loop_
_entity_poly.entity_id
_entity_poly.type
_entity_poly.pdbx_seq_one_letter_code
_entity_poly.pdbx_strand_id
1 'polypeptide(L)'
;IGEGLKKAGPYLTNLIEDIKREYSLVDSQIAFFGFSQGAMMGLYHLCKRKQGCAGLLAYSGLLFEDKEFENEVSSKFPVRIFHGKEDDVIHYENSLNSYNKLKKMGFSVDHHIQDNLGHGIDKFGLKFGNDFLKKIFKV
;
A
#
# COMPACT_ATOMS: atom_id res chain seq x y z
N ILE A 1 -14.80 8.25 4.27
CA ILE A 1 -13.46 7.77 3.89
C ILE A 1 -13.07 8.27 2.50
N GLY A 2 -13.90 8.00 1.51
CA GLY A 2 -13.56 8.29 0.12
C GLY A 2 -13.24 9.75 -0.16
N GLU A 3 -14.02 10.68 0.37
CA GLU A 3 -13.82 12.11 0.14
C GLU A 3 -12.51 12.61 0.74
N GLY A 4 -12.23 12.23 1.99
CA GLY A 4 -10.97 12.59 2.65
C GLY A 4 -9.76 11.98 1.94
N LEU A 5 -9.90 10.74 1.51
CA LEU A 5 -8.86 10.02 0.77
C LEU A 5 -8.53 10.75 -0.55
N LYS A 6 -9.54 11.16 -1.29
CA LYS A 6 -9.36 11.90 -2.54
C LYS A 6 -8.71 13.25 -2.32
N LYS A 7 -9.13 14.00 -1.30
CA LYS A 7 -8.58 15.30 -0.97
C LYS A 7 -7.11 15.24 -0.57
N ALA A 8 -6.69 14.14 0.02
CA ALA A 8 -5.31 13.95 0.46
C ALA A 8 -4.34 13.64 -0.69
N GLY A 9 -4.85 13.20 -1.85
CA GLY A 9 -4.01 12.83 -2.99
C GLY A 9 -3.00 13.86 -3.43
N PRO A 10 -3.38 15.13 -3.64
CA PRO A 10 -2.42 16.18 -4.05
C PRO A 10 -1.28 16.38 -3.06
N TYR A 11 -1.55 16.23 -1.76
CA TYR A 11 -0.51 16.35 -0.73
C TYR A 11 0.52 15.21 -0.86
N LEU A 12 0.05 13.99 -1.09
CA LEU A 12 0.93 12.84 -1.32
C LEU A 12 1.77 13.04 -2.58
N THR A 13 1.15 13.47 -3.67
CA THR A 13 1.85 13.74 -4.93
C THR A 13 2.95 14.78 -4.73
N ASN A 14 2.65 15.89 -4.05
CA ASN A 14 3.62 16.94 -3.78
C ASN A 14 4.77 16.44 -2.91
N LEU A 15 4.47 15.65 -1.89
CA LEU A 15 5.49 15.05 -1.03
C LEU A 15 6.45 14.17 -1.84
N ILE A 16 5.91 13.32 -2.70
CA ILE A 16 6.72 12.44 -3.54
C ILE A 16 7.63 13.26 -4.47
N GLU A 17 7.09 14.28 -5.12
CA GLU A 17 7.87 15.12 -6.02
C GLU A 17 8.96 15.89 -5.27
N ASP A 18 8.69 16.36 -4.06
CA ASP A 18 9.68 17.03 -3.21
C ASP A 18 10.83 16.07 -2.84
N ILE A 19 10.51 14.85 -2.45
CA ILE A 19 11.51 13.83 -2.10
C ILE A 19 12.36 13.48 -3.33
N LYS A 20 11.75 13.30 -4.48
CA LYS A 20 12.47 13.01 -5.72
C LYS A 20 13.47 14.11 -6.05
N ARG A 21 13.07 15.37 -5.90
CA ARG A 21 13.95 16.52 -6.15
C ARG A 21 15.08 16.60 -5.14
N GLU A 22 14.74 16.51 -3.86
CA GLU A 22 15.72 16.69 -2.77
C GLU A 22 16.81 15.63 -2.80
N TYR A 23 16.43 14.38 -3.07
CA TYR A 23 17.37 13.25 -3.04
C TYR A 23 17.79 12.75 -4.42
N SER A 24 17.39 13.43 -5.46
CA SER A 24 17.68 13.07 -6.86
C SER A 24 17.26 11.62 -7.17
N LEU A 25 16.03 11.27 -6.79
CA LEU A 25 15.50 9.92 -6.98
C LEU A 25 14.50 9.86 -8.13
N VAL A 26 14.37 8.68 -8.72
CA VAL A 26 13.28 8.35 -9.62
C VAL A 26 12.29 7.44 -8.90
N ASP A 27 11.07 7.33 -9.43
CA ASP A 27 9.98 6.59 -8.77
C ASP A 27 10.33 5.14 -8.45
N SER A 28 11.09 4.46 -9.30
CA SER A 28 11.49 3.07 -9.09
C SER A 28 12.49 2.88 -7.94
N GLN A 29 13.01 3.95 -7.38
CA GLN A 29 13.92 3.93 -6.23
C GLN A 29 13.21 4.20 -4.90
N ILE A 30 11.88 4.38 -4.92
CA ILE A 30 11.10 4.76 -3.75
C ILE A 30 10.07 3.67 -3.46
N ALA A 31 10.14 3.10 -2.27
CA ALA A 31 9.10 2.21 -1.74
C ALA A 31 8.32 2.95 -0.65
N PHE A 32 7.09 2.53 -0.45
CA PHE A 32 6.19 3.15 0.51
C PHE A 32 5.77 2.15 1.58
N PHE A 33 5.61 2.67 2.77
CA PHE A 33 5.07 1.96 3.90
C PHE A 33 3.88 2.77 4.42
N GLY A 34 2.74 2.13 4.56
CA GLY A 34 1.55 2.77 5.10
C GLY A 34 0.90 1.91 6.17
N PHE A 35 0.41 2.56 7.22
CA PHE A 35 -0.34 1.93 8.30
C PHE A 35 -1.71 2.56 8.39
N SER A 36 -2.77 1.75 8.45
CA SER A 36 -4.15 2.20 8.60
C SER A 36 -4.54 3.16 7.48
N GLN A 37 -4.83 4.42 7.77
CA GLN A 37 -5.12 5.43 6.73
C GLN A 37 -3.97 5.59 5.73
N GLY A 38 -2.72 5.48 6.20
CA GLY A 38 -1.54 5.52 5.32
C GLY A 38 -1.54 4.37 4.32
N ALA A 39 -1.96 3.18 4.74
CA ALA A 39 -2.12 2.05 3.83
C ALA A 39 -3.21 2.32 2.78
N MET A 40 -4.33 2.90 3.21
CA MET A 40 -5.42 3.28 2.30
C MET A 40 -4.94 4.29 1.27
N MET A 41 -4.18 5.30 1.70
CA MET A 41 -3.59 6.31 0.83
C MET A 41 -2.70 5.68 -0.24
N GLY A 42 -1.81 4.79 0.18
CA GLY A 42 -0.89 4.11 -0.72
C GLY A 42 -1.62 3.25 -1.74
N LEU A 43 -2.55 2.43 -1.27
CA LEU A 43 -3.30 1.54 -2.14
C LEU A 43 -4.16 2.30 -3.16
N TYR A 44 -4.75 3.41 -2.75
CA TYR A 44 -5.65 4.16 -3.62
C TYR A 44 -4.90 5.05 -4.62
N HIS A 45 -3.83 5.73 -4.19
CA HIS A 45 -3.20 6.78 -5.00
C HIS A 45 -1.97 6.35 -5.79
N LEU A 46 -1.13 5.46 -5.27
CA LEU A 46 0.16 5.17 -5.89
C LEU A 46 0.01 4.53 -7.28
N CYS A 47 -0.96 3.66 -7.46
CA CYS A 47 -1.18 2.99 -8.76
C CYS A 47 -1.80 3.90 -9.81
N LYS A 48 -2.28 5.08 -9.44
CA LYS A 48 -2.80 6.08 -10.38
C LYS A 48 -1.68 6.91 -10.99
N ARG A 49 -0.50 6.89 -10.39
CA ARG A 49 0.68 7.58 -10.92
C ARG A 49 1.24 6.79 -12.10
N LYS A 50 1.71 7.50 -13.13
CA LYS A 50 2.25 6.85 -14.35
C LYS A 50 3.46 5.97 -14.04
N GLN A 51 4.36 6.44 -13.19
CA GLN A 51 5.61 5.75 -12.90
C GLN A 51 5.51 4.82 -11.69
N GLY A 52 4.40 4.86 -10.94
CA GLY A 52 4.20 4.03 -9.77
C GLY A 52 5.26 4.24 -8.69
N CYS A 53 5.88 3.16 -8.25
CA CYS A 53 6.93 3.16 -7.22
C CYS A 53 7.63 1.80 -7.24
N ALA A 54 8.66 1.64 -6.38
CA ALA A 54 9.37 0.36 -6.24
C ALA A 54 8.47 -0.71 -5.61
N GLY A 55 7.60 -0.33 -4.70
CA GLY A 55 6.68 -1.23 -4.03
C GLY A 55 5.95 -0.56 -2.88
N LEU A 56 4.93 -1.24 -2.37
CA LEU A 56 4.09 -0.75 -1.27
C LEU A 56 3.90 -1.82 -0.21
N LEU A 57 4.19 -1.46 1.04
CA LEU A 57 3.83 -2.22 2.22
C LEU A 57 2.57 -1.60 2.82
N ALA A 58 1.48 -2.35 2.84
CA ALA A 58 0.19 -1.86 3.32
C ALA A 58 -0.23 -2.65 4.57
N TYR A 59 -0.15 -1.99 5.72
CA TYR A 59 -0.47 -2.59 7.02
C TYR A 59 -1.81 -2.09 7.53
N SER A 60 -2.68 -3.01 7.91
CA SER A 60 -3.92 -2.72 8.66
C SER A 60 -4.84 -1.71 7.98
N GLY A 61 -4.95 -1.80 6.67
CA GLY A 61 -5.79 -0.90 5.87
C GLY A 61 -6.69 -1.66 4.91
N LEU A 62 -7.15 -0.96 3.91
CA LEU A 62 -7.98 -1.52 2.85
C LEU A 62 -7.83 -0.72 1.56
N LEU A 63 -8.15 -1.33 0.46
CA LEU A 63 -8.30 -0.64 -0.82
C LEU A 63 -9.70 -0.05 -0.90
N PHE A 64 -9.76 1.27 -0.96
CA PHE A 64 -11.03 1.93 -1.22
C PHE A 64 -11.32 1.89 -2.73
N GLU A 65 -12.44 1.31 -3.11
CA GLU A 65 -12.84 1.22 -4.50
C GLU A 65 -14.03 2.13 -4.76
N ASP A 66 -13.84 3.10 -5.64
CA ASP A 66 -14.95 3.84 -6.22
C ASP A 66 -15.13 3.40 -7.68
N LYS A 67 -16.09 3.98 -8.37
CA LYS A 67 -16.43 3.58 -9.75
C LYS A 67 -15.28 3.80 -10.74
N GLU A 68 -14.44 4.79 -10.46
CA GLU A 68 -13.36 5.18 -11.37
C GLU A 68 -12.04 4.47 -11.09
N PHE A 69 -11.92 3.77 -9.98
CA PHE A 69 -10.63 3.25 -9.52
C PHE A 69 -9.91 2.43 -10.59
N GLU A 70 -10.56 1.42 -11.13
CA GLU A 70 -9.94 0.54 -12.13
C GLU A 70 -9.49 1.31 -13.38
N ASN A 71 -10.30 2.27 -13.82
CA ASN A 71 -10.01 3.05 -15.01
C ASN A 71 -8.84 4.02 -14.82
N GLU A 72 -8.57 4.40 -13.57
CA GLU A 72 -7.51 5.35 -13.24
C GLU A 72 -6.17 4.70 -12.94
N VAL A 73 -6.12 3.37 -12.83
CA VAL A 73 -4.87 2.65 -12.58
C VAL A 73 -3.97 2.78 -13.81
N SER A 74 -2.80 3.39 -13.62
CA SER A 74 -1.82 3.64 -14.68
C SER A 74 -0.53 2.84 -14.51
N SER A 75 -0.28 2.30 -13.31
CA SER A 75 0.94 1.54 -13.02
C SER A 75 0.65 0.42 -12.06
N LYS A 76 1.47 -0.63 -12.15
CA LYS A 76 1.42 -1.76 -11.21
C LYS A 76 2.82 -1.98 -10.68
N PHE A 77 2.90 -2.36 -9.41
CA PHE A 77 4.16 -2.55 -8.69
C PHE A 77 3.93 -3.61 -7.60
N PRO A 78 4.99 -4.18 -7.02
CA PRO A 78 4.81 -5.16 -5.95
C PRO A 78 4.11 -4.54 -4.74
N VAL A 79 3.15 -5.28 -4.19
CA VAL A 79 2.41 -4.89 -2.98
C VAL A 79 2.46 -6.04 -1.99
N ARG A 80 2.66 -5.72 -0.72
CA ARG A 80 2.56 -6.70 0.36
C ARG A 80 1.60 -6.17 1.41
N ILE A 81 0.61 -6.98 1.76
CA ILE A 81 -0.47 -6.63 2.68
C ILE A 81 -0.34 -7.43 3.97
N PHE A 82 -0.41 -6.76 5.10
CA PHE A 82 -0.36 -7.38 6.42
C PHE A 82 -1.50 -6.87 7.29
N HIS A 83 -2.15 -7.78 8.03
CA HIS A 83 -3.28 -7.39 8.86
C HIS A 83 -3.39 -8.30 10.07
N GLY A 84 -3.70 -7.73 11.24
CA GLY A 84 -3.99 -8.49 12.43
C GLY A 84 -5.38 -9.11 12.35
N LYS A 85 -5.49 -10.39 12.68
CA LYS A 85 -6.78 -11.11 12.65
C LYS A 85 -7.77 -10.59 13.68
N GLU A 86 -7.27 -10.06 14.80
CA GLU A 86 -8.07 -9.52 15.90
C GLU A 86 -8.28 -8.01 15.79
N ASP A 87 -7.99 -7.41 14.63
CA ASP A 87 -8.17 -5.98 14.40
C ASP A 87 -9.65 -5.62 14.50
N ASP A 88 -10.00 -4.78 15.47
CA ASP A 88 -11.37 -4.32 15.71
C ASP A 88 -11.63 -2.90 15.19
N VAL A 89 -10.63 -2.26 14.62
CA VAL A 89 -10.76 -0.94 13.97
C VAL A 89 -11.07 -1.10 12.49
N ILE A 90 -10.28 -1.91 11.80
CA ILE A 90 -10.52 -2.29 10.40
C ILE A 90 -10.45 -3.82 10.34
N HIS A 91 -11.56 -4.46 10.02
CA HIS A 91 -11.63 -5.91 10.00
C HIS A 91 -10.70 -6.49 8.93
N TYR A 92 -9.99 -7.56 9.27
CA TYR A 92 -8.97 -8.17 8.40
C TYR A 92 -9.53 -8.64 7.04
N GLU A 93 -10.82 -8.95 6.97
CA GLU A 93 -11.44 -9.33 5.70
C GLU A 93 -11.35 -8.24 4.65
N ASN A 94 -11.24 -6.98 5.06
CA ASN A 94 -11.00 -5.87 4.14
C ASN A 94 -9.66 -6.01 3.43
N SER A 95 -8.64 -6.48 4.13
CA SER A 95 -7.33 -6.76 3.53
C SER A 95 -7.38 -7.93 2.55
N LEU A 96 -8.13 -8.98 2.89
CA LEU A 96 -8.31 -10.12 1.98
C LEU A 96 -9.03 -9.70 0.70
N ASN A 97 -10.06 -8.89 0.83
CA ASN A 97 -10.79 -8.36 -0.34
C ASN A 97 -9.87 -7.48 -1.20
N SER A 98 -9.04 -6.65 -0.56
CA SER A 98 -8.06 -5.81 -1.24
C SER A 98 -7.02 -6.65 -1.99
N TYR A 99 -6.50 -7.70 -1.35
CA TYR A 99 -5.59 -8.65 -1.96
C TYR A 99 -6.21 -9.30 -3.19
N ASN A 100 -7.43 -9.82 -3.05
CA ASN A 100 -8.11 -10.50 -4.15
C ASN A 100 -8.34 -9.56 -5.33
N LYS A 101 -8.73 -8.32 -5.06
CA LYS A 101 -8.96 -7.30 -6.09
C LYS A 101 -7.67 -6.96 -6.84
N LEU A 102 -6.60 -6.70 -6.12
CA LEU A 102 -5.31 -6.36 -6.72
C LEU A 102 -4.76 -7.53 -7.54
N LYS A 103 -4.89 -8.75 -7.02
CA LYS A 103 -4.46 -9.94 -7.74
C LYS A 103 -5.22 -10.11 -9.05
N LYS A 104 -6.54 -9.92 -9.01
CA LYS A 104 -7.40 -9.99 -10.18
C LYS A 104 -7.04 -8.94 -11.22
N MET A 105 -6.58 -7.77 -10.77
CA MET A 105 -6.14 -6.70 -11.66
C MET A 105 -4.72 -6.91 -12.21
N GLY A 106 -4.03 -7.96 -11.79
CA GLY A 106 -2.70 -8.30 -12.31
C GLY A 106 -1.53 -7.75 -11.51
N PHE A 107 -1.75 -7.26 -10.29
CA PHE A 107 -0.66 -6.84 -9.40
C PHE A 107 0.09 -8.07 -8.87
N SER A 108 1.40 -7.91 -8.68
CA SER A 108 2.20 -8.84 -7.88
C SER A 108 1.92 -8.52 -6.42
N VAL A 109 1.08 -9.31 -5.77
CA VAL A 109 0.63 -9.03 -4.41
C VAL A 109 0.70 -10.26 -3.53
N ASP A 110 1.23 -10.09 -2.32
CA ASP A 110 1.23 -11.10 -1.25
C ASP A 110 0.46 -10.55 -0.07
N HIS A 111 -0.02 -11.45 0.80
CA HIS A 111 -0.67 -11.03 2.03
C HIS A 111 -0.35 -11.97 3.17
N HIS A 112 -0.52 -11.47 4.40
CA HIS A 112 -0.43 -12.27 5.61
C HIS A 112 -1.42 -11.74 6.64
N ILE A 113 -2.22 -12.65 7.19
CA ILE A 113 -3.14 -12.35 8.30
C ILE A 113 -2.52 -12.96 9.55
N GLN A 114 -2.20 -12.10 10.52
CA GLN A 114 -1.50 -12.49 11.74
C GLN A 114 -2.45 -12.82 12.87
N ASP A 115 -2.36 -14.04 13.40
CA ASP A 115 -3.14 -14.46 14.56
C ASP A 115 -2.72 -13.69 15.81
N ASN A 116 -3.66 -13.49 16.73
CA ASN A 116 -3.42 -12.85 18.02
C ASN A 116 -2.85 -11.43 17.92
N LEU A 117 -3.21 -10.71 16.87
CA LEU A 117 -2.79 -9.34 16.67
C LEU A 117 -3.99 -8.46 16.34
N GLY A 118 -4.10 -7.33 17.02
CA GLY A 118 -5.12 -6.33 16.77
C GLY A 118 -4.70 -5.34 15.68
N HIS A 119 -5.07 -4.07 15.89
CA HIS A 119 -4.74 -2.98 14.96
C HIS A 119 -3.31 -2.51 15.20
N GLY A 120 -2.34 -3.23 14.66
CA GLY A 120 -0.93 -2.96 14.91
C GLY A 120 0.00 -3.80 14.06
N ILE A 121 1.29 -3.69 14.35
CA ILE A 121 2.36 -4.42 13.67
C ILE A 121 3.24 -5.07 14.73
N ASP A 122 3.42 -6.38 14.65
CA ASP A 122 4.29 -7.13 15.56
C ASP A 122 5.65 -7.42 14.89
N LYS A 123 6.49 -8.19 15.58
CA LYS A 123 7.81 -8.57 15.05
C LYS A 123 7.72 -9.31 13.73
N PHE A 124 6.72 -10.19 13.61
CA PHE A 124 6.51 -10.93 12.35
C PHE A 124 6.17 -9.97 11.22
N GLY A 125 5.29 -9.00 11.48
CA GLY A 125 4.91 -7.99 10.49
C GLY A 125 6.10 -7.14 10.03
N LEU A 126 6.98 -6.78 10.97
CA LEU A 126 8.22 -6.06 10.63
C LEU A 126 9.15 -6.90 9.76
N LYS A 127 9.34 -8.18 10.12
CA LYS A 127 10.16 -9.08 9.32
C LYS A 127 9.58 -9.29 7.92
N PHE A 128 8.28 -9.49 7.85
CA PHE A 128 7.54 -9.65 6.59
C PHE A 128 7.77 -8.46 5.66
N GLY A 129 7.73 -7.25 6.23
CA GLY A 129 8.00 -6.02 5.48
C GLY A 129 9.46 -5.87 5.09
N ASN A 130 10.37 -6.16 6.01
CA ASN A 130 11.80 -6.06 5.74
C ASN A 130 12.23 -7.02 4.63
N ASP A 131 11.74 -8.26 4.66
CA ASP A 131 12.02 -9.25 3.62
C ASP A 131 11.53 -8.76 2.24
N PHE A 132 10.38 -8.11 2.20
CA PHE A 132 9.84 -7.52 0.99
C PHE A 132 10.75 -6.41 0.44
N LEU A 133 11.19 -5.48 1.30
CA LEU A 133 12.06 -4.39 0.87
C LEU A 133 13.39 -4.90 0.35
N LYS A 134 13.97 -5.90 1.00
CA LYS A 134 15.20 -6.53 0.52
C LYS A 134 15.00 -7.18 -0.86
N LYS A 135 13.87 -7.82 -1.06
CA LYS A 135 13.55 -8.48 -2.33
C LYS A 135 13.42 -7.47 -3.47
N ILE A 136 12.64 -6.41 -3.28
CA ILE A 136 12.40 -5.43 -4.34
C ILE A 136 13.63 -4.60 -4.67
N PHE A 137 14.50 -4.33 -3.69
CA PHE A 137 15.74 -3.58 -3.90
C PHE A 137 16.96 -4.48 -4.12
N LYS A 138 16.78 -5.79 -4.05
CA LYS A 138 17.85 -6.78 -4.30
C LYS A 138 19.06 -6.59 -3.39
N VAL A 139 18.78 -6.42 -2.12
CA VAL A 139 19.83 -6.27 -1.09
C VAL A 139 19.75 -7.33 0.00
#